data_825b5851d07b010d7b42b28e0af4d550
#
_entry.id   825b5851d07b010d7b42b28e0af4d550
#
_cell.length_a   1.000
_cell.length_b   1.000
_cell.length_c   1.000
_cell.angle_alpha   90.00
_cell.angle_beta   90.00
_cell.angle_gamma   90.00
#
_symmetry.space_group_name_H-M   'P 1'
#
loop_
_entity.id
_entity.type
_entity.pdbx_description
1 polymer ?
#
loop_
_entity_poly.entity_id
_entity_poly.type
_entity_poly.pdbx_seq_one_letter_code
_entity_poly.pdbx_strand_id
1 'polypeptide(L)'
;MGFTVQDMLDMKLFQKANLLWGKGGIGQEIRGVTIIESPDIVRFISGGEVLLTGLNAFLNCSPEEFRSYIAELAKKKVSALVIKQGRTVDFLEEKMAVIQEYAQKTEIPVIEIPFEMPSFPPGSLRFFLA
;
A
#
# COMPACT_ATOMS: atom_id res chain seq x y z
N MET A 1 9.80 8.75 19.04
CA MET A 1 9.68 7.48 18.34
C MET A 1 8.27 7.31 17.83
N GLY A 2 8.12 7.11 16.55
CA GLY A 2 6.82 6.98 15.94
C GLY A 2 6.37 5.54 15.82
N PHE A 3 5.18 5.36 15.33
CA PHE A 3 4.60 4.07 15.02
C PHE A 3 5.17 3.58 13.68
N THR A 4 5.70 2.35 13.65
CA THR A 4 6.38 1.82 12.47
C THR A 4 5.52 0.84 11.69
N VAL A 5 5.97 0.46 10.49
CA VAL A 5 5.32 -0.58 9.70
C VAL A 5 5.32 -1.90 10.48
N GLN A 6 6.41 -2.23 11.17
CA GLN A 6 6.47 -3.43 12.01
C GLN A 6 5.41 -3.39 13.11
N ASP A 7 5.24 -2.23 13.76
CA ASP A 7 4.21 -2.07 14.78
C ASP A 7 2.82 -2.32 14.21
N MET A 8 2.56 -1.84 13.00
CA MET A 8 1.30 -2.08 12.32
C MET A 8 1.08 -3.57 12.04
N LEU A 9 2.11 -4.25 11.54
CA LEU A 9 2.03 -5.68 11.25
C LEU A 9 1.80 -6.52 12.50
N ASP A 10 2.27 -6.04 13.66
CA ASP A 10 2.10 -6.74 14.93
C ASP A 10 0.71 -6.57 15.52
N MET A 11 -0.11 -5.70 14.96
CA MET A 11 -1.46 -5.49 15.45
C MET A 11 -2.36 -6.68 15.11
N LYS A 12 -3.32 -6.95 15.99
CA LYS A 12 -4.30 -8.02 15.78
C LYS A 12 -5.04 -7.88 14.47
N LEU A 13 -5.33 -6.65 14.05
CA LEU A 13 -6.04 -6.38 12.80
C LEU A 13 -5.27 -6.91 11.57
N PHE A 14 -3.95 -6.96 11.66
CA PHE A 14 -3.09 -7.43 10.57
C PHE A 14 -2.61 -8.88 10.73
N GLN A 15 -3.26 -9.64 11.61
CA GLN A 15 -2.86 -11.01 11.90
C GLN A 15 -2.82 -11.91 10.66
N LYS A 16 -3.71 -11.67 9.71
CA LYS A 16 -3.81 -12.44 8.46
C LYS A 16 -3.14 -11.74 7.27
N ALA A 17 -2.42 -10.67 7.53
CA ALA A 17 -1.72 -9.96 6.48
C ALA A 17 -0.44 -10.70 6.08
N ASN A 18 -0.06 -10.59 4.83
CA ASN A 18 1.16 -11.17 4.30
C ASN A 18 2.08 -10.08 3.78
N LEU A 19 3.31 -10.04 4.28
CA LEU A 19 4.34 -9.17 3.73
C LEU A 19 4.87 -9.84 2.46
N LEU A 20 4.55 -9.26 1.31
CA LEU A 20 4.97 -9.82 0.02
C LEU A 20 6.41 -9.44 -0.31
N TRP A 21 6.74 -8.18 -0.18
CA TRP A 21 8.06 -7.64 -0.55
C TRP A 21 8.41 -6.49 0.38
N GLY A 22 9.68 -6.09 0.36
CA GLY A 22 10.13 -4.89 1.06
C GLY A 22 10.42 -5.07 2.53
N LYS A 23 10.85 -6.26 2.93
CA LYS A 23 11.14 -6.56 4.33
C LYS A 23 12.12 -5.58 4.97
N GLY A 24 13.07 -5.06 4.21
CA GLY A 24 14.06 -4.11 4.71
C GLY A 24 13.47 -2.77 5.15
N GLY A 25 12.25 -2.46 4.72
CA GLY A 25 11.60 -1.18 5.04
C GLY A 25 10.63 -1.22 6.20
N ILE A 26 10.47 -2.33 6.91
CA ILE A 26 9.44 -2.45 7.96
C ILE A 26 9.73 -1.60 9.20
N GLY A 27 10.94 -1.10 9.34
CA GLY A 27 11.29 -0.18 10.42
C GLY A 27 10.90 1.27 10.16
N GLN A 28 10.35 1.58 9.00
CA GLN A 28 9.96 2.95 8.67
C GLN A 28 8.78 3.43 9.49
N GLU A 29 8.84 4.70 9.90
CA GLU A 29 7.77 5.34 10.63
C GLU A 29 6.58 5.63 9.72
N ILE A 30 5.37 5.41 10.23
CA ILE A 30 4.14 5.74 9.53
C ILE A 30 3.70 7.12 9.99
N ARG A 31 3.61 8.07 9.06
CA ARG A 31 3.23 9.45 9.33
C ARG A 31 1.81 9.79 8.93
N GLY A 32 1.15 8.90 8.22
CA GLY A 32 -0.21 9.13 7.79
C GLY A 32 -0.75 7.91 7.06
N VAL A 33 -2.03 7.98 6.70
CA VAL A 33 -2.71 6.92 5.96
C VAL A 33 -3.50 7.55 4.84
N THR A 34 -3.38 7.01 3.64
CA THR A 34 -4.13 7.46 2.47
C THR A 34 -4.78 6.26 1.80
N ILE A 35 -6.07 6.36 1.57
CA ILE A 35 -6.81 5.34 0.83
C ILE A 35 -6.84 5.77 -0.64
N ILE A 36 -6.34 4.90 -1.52
CA ILE A 36 -6.33 5.20 -2.95
C ILE A 36 -7.63 4.67 -3.55
N GLU A 37 -8.52 5.58 -3.90
CA GLU A 37 -9.79 5.28 -4.54
C GLU A 37 -9.81 5.66 -6.02
N SER A 38 -8.88 6.52 -6.42
CA SER A 38 -8.69 6.87 -7.83
C SER A 38 -7.22 7.18 -8.08
N PRO A 39 -6.74 7.05 -9.33
CA PRO A 39 -5.33 7.30 -9.63
C PRO A 39 -4.88 8.73 -9.34
N ASP A 40 -5.79 9.69 -9.39
CA ASP A 40 -5.47 11.10 -9.16
C ASP A 40 -4.93 11.38 -7.76
N ILE A 41 -5.26 10.53 -6.79
CA ILE A 41 -4.82 10.71 -5.40
C ILE A 41 -3.30 10.63 -5.28
N VAL A 42 -2.65 9.94 -6.21
CA VAL A 42 -1.18 9.83 -6.21
C VAL A 42 -0.50 11.20 -6.18
N ARG A 43 -1.09 12.20 -6.82
CA ARG A 43 -0.55 13.55 -6.84
C ARG A 43 -0.49 14.23 -5.48
N PHE A 44 -1.37 13.82 -4.56
CA PHE A 44 -1.55 14.47 -3.27
C PHE A 44 -0.83 13.77 -2.13
N ILE A 45 -0.11 12.70 -2.42
CA ILE A 45 0.65 11.96 -1.43
C ILE A 45 1.90 12.73 -1.07
N SER A 46 2.13 12.94 0.23
CA SER A 46 3.27 13.76 0.70
C SER A 46 4.52 12.95 1.01
N GLY A 47 4.35 11.69 1.39
CA GLY A 47 5.44 10.84 1.85
C GLY A 47 5.25 10.43 3.31
N GLY A 48 5.77 9.27 3.67
CA GLY A 48 5.62 8.73 5.02
C GLY A 48 4.27 8.09 5.29
N GLU A 49 3.37 8.08 4.31
CA GLU A 49 2.05 7.49 4.47
C GLU A 49 2.05 6.00 4.18
N VAL A 50 1.13 5.27 4.83
CA VAL A 50 0.70 3.95 4.39
C VAL A 50 -0.41 4.14 3.38
N LEU A 51 -0.29 3.49 2.24
CA LEU A 51 -1.30 3.56 1.19
C LEU A 51 -2.14 2.30 1.22
N LEU A 52 -3.46 2.46 1.25
CA LEU A 52 -4.41 1.35 1.21
C LEU A 52 -5.11 1.36 -0.15
N THR A 53 -5.09 0.22 -0.84
CA THR A 53 -5.77 0.10 -2.12
C THR A 53 -6.25 -1.32 -2.36
N GLY A 54 -7.44 -1.46 -2.98
CA GLY A 54 -7.91 -2.73 -3.50
C GLY A 54 -7.56 -2.92 -4.97
N LEU A 55 -6.73 -2.04 -5.52
CA LEU A 55 -6.39 -1.93 -6.94
C LEU A 55 -7.57 -1.54 -7.84
N ASN A 56 -8.78 -1.38 -7.28
CA ASN A 56 -9.94 -0.93 -8.04
C ASN A 56 -9.74 0.45 -8.65
N ALA A 57 -8.95 1.29 -7.99
CA ALA A 57 -8.62 2.62 -8.50
C ALA A 57 -7.91 2.54 -9.87
N PHE A 58 -7.28 1.42 -10.15
CA PHE A 58 -6.49 1.22 -11.36
C PHE A 58 -7.12 0.16 -12.28
N LEU A 59 -8.42 -0.11 -12.09
CA LEU A 59 -9.13 -1.18 -12.80
C LEU A 59 -8.97 -1.08 -14.32
N ASN A 60 -9.15 0.12 -14.85
CA ASN A 60 -9.14 0.37 -16.29
C ASN A 60 -7.80 0.90 -16.81
N CYS A 61 -6.78 0.96 -15.97
CA CYS A 61 -5.46 1.40 -16.41
C CYS A 61 -4.77 0.31 -17.23
N SER A 62 -4.09 0.71 -18.30
CA SER A 62 -3.16 -0.19 -18.97
C SER A 62 -1.94 -0.43 -18.07
N PRO A 63 -1.15 -1.49 -18.31
CA PRO A 63 0.08 -1.69 -17.55
C PRO A 63 1.03 -0.51 -17.65
N GLU A 64 1.07 0.19 -18.78
CA GLU A 64 1.93 1.35 -18.98
C GLU A 64 1.49 2.53 -18.13
N GLU A 65 0.19 2.81 -18.10
CA GLU A 65 -0.37 3.85 -17.24
C GLU A 65 -0.13 3.53 -15.76
N PHE A 66 -0.33 2.29 -15.39
CA PHE A 66 -0.10 1.84 -14.03
C PHE A 66 1.36 2.05 -13.64
N ARG A 67 2.28 1.72 -14.54
CA ARG A 67 3.72 1.93 -14.31
C ARG A 67 4.02 3.40 -14.04
N SER A 68 3.36 4.32 -14.74
CA SER A 68 3.53 5.75 -14.51
C SER A 68 3.09 6.16 -13.11
N TYR A 69 1.96 5.63 -12.63
CA TYR A 69 1.49 5.93 -11.28
C TYR A 69 2.44 5.39 -10.23
N ILE A 70 2.94 4.18 -10.42
CA ILE A 70 3.90 3.58 -9.48
C ILE A 70 5.21 4.36 -9.47
N ALA A 71 5.67 4.86 -10.61
CA ALA A 71 6.86 5.71 -10.68
C ALA A 71 6.66 7.00 -9.87
N GLU A 72 5.47 7.57 -9.90
CA GLU A 72 5.15 8.73 -9.05
C GLU A 72 5.22 8.37 -7.56
N LEU A 73 4.66 7.22 -7.19
CA LEU A 73 4.74 6.75 -5.80
C LEU A 73 6.18 6.56 -5.33
N ALA A 74 7.03 6.07 -6.22
CA ALA A 74 8.45 5.87 -5.89
C ALA A 74 9.13 7.17 -5.49
N LYS A 75 8.73 8.28 -6.10
CA LYS A 75 9.26 9.60 -5.77
C LYS A 75 8.77 10.13 -4.45
N LYS A 76 7.64 9.64 -3.97
CA LYS A 76 6.97 10.16 -2.76
C LYS A 76 7.45 9.53 -1.46
N LYS A 77 8.22 8.44 -1.52
CA LYS A 77 8.78 7.76 -0.33
C LYS A 77 7.74 7.40 0.71
N VAL A 78 6.72 6.66 0.28
CA VAL A 78 5.68 6.18 1.20
C VAL A 78 6.24 5.12 2.14
N SER A 79 5.57 4.92 3.28
CA SER A 79 6.03 3.95 4.29
C SER A 79 5.67 2.51 3.94
N ALA A 80 4.54 2.29 3.32
CA ALA A 80 4.10 0.95 2.91
C ALA A 80 2.95 1.04 1.93
N LEU A 81 2.78 -0.02 1.14
CA LEU A 81 1.63 -0.20 0.27
C LEU A 81 0.86 -1.42 0.76
N VAL A 82 -0.39 -1.23 1.16
CA VAL A 82 -1.26 -2.31 1.61
C VAL A 82 -2.31 -2.57 0.55
N ILE A 83 -2.32 -3.79 0.03
CA ILE A 83 -3.22 -4.21 -1.04
C ILE A 83 -4.26 -5.15 -0.48
N LYS A 84 -5.53 -4.77 -0.60
CA LYS A 84 -6.64 -5.64 -0.21
C LYS A 84 -7.00 -6.54 -1.39
N GLN A 85 -6.92 -7.85 -1.19
CA GLN A 85 -7.39 -8.81 -2.18
C GLN A 85 -8.90 -8.66 -2.37
N GLY A 86 -9.42 -9.03 -3.51
CA GLY A 86 -10.85 -9.02 -3.70
C GLY A 86 -11.25 -9.21 -5.13
N ARG A 87 -11.26 -8.14 -5.88
CA ARG A 87 -11.78 -8.19 -7.24
C ARG A 87 -10.70 -8.52 -8.25
N THR A 88 -11.10 -9.19 -9.34
CA THR A 88 -10.23 -9.35 -10.48
C THR A 88 -10.03 -7.99 -11.15
N VAL A 89 -8.80 -7.63 -11.36
CA VAL A 89 -8.40 -6.38 -12.01
C VAL A 89 -7.77 -6.75 -13.35
N ASP A 90 -8.06 -5.99 -14.39
CA ASP A 90 -7.45 -6.22 -15.70
C ASP A 90 -5.92 -6.15 -15.59
N PHE A 91 -5.25 -7.09 -16.24
CA PHE A 91 -3.79 -7.17 -16.24
C PHE A 91 -3.21 -7.28 -14.83
N LEU A 92 -3.87 -8.05 -13.95
CA LEU A 92 -3.44 -8.16 -12.55
C LEU A 92 -2.00 -8.63 -12.41
N GLU A 93 -1.61 -9.65 -13.15
CA GLU A 93 -0.25 -10.20 -13.08
C GLU A 93 0.78 -9.17 -13.46
N GLU A 94 0.53 -8.43 -14.54
CA GLU A 94 1.43 -7.37 -15.01
C GLU A 94 1.53 -6.24 -14.01
N LYS A 95 0.40 -5.85 -13.41
CA LYS A 95 0.37 -4.81 -12.40
C LYS A 95 1.11 -5.23 -11.14
N MET A 96 0.93 -6.46 -10.71
CA MET A 96 1.66 -6.98 -9.56
C MET A 96 3.17 -7.06 -9.82
N ALA A 97 3.57 -7.38 -11.05
CA ALA A 97 4.98 -7.38 -11.42
C ALA A 97 5.58 -5.97 -11.35
N VAL A 98 4.83 -4.95 -11.74
CA VAL A 98 5.27 -3.56 -11.60
C VAL A 98 5.46 -3.19 -10.12
N ILE A 99 4.54 -3.59 -9.26
CA ILE A 99 4.62 -3.34 -7.83
C ILE A 99 5.84 -4.05 -7.24
N GLN A 100 6.10 -5.28 -7.63
CA GLN A 100 7.25 -6.04 -7.17
C GLN A 100 8.56 -5.34 -7.54
N GLU A 101 8.68 -4.89 -8.77
CA GLU A 101 9.86 -4.16 -9.24
C GLU A 101 10.07 -2.89 -8.42
N TYR A 102 9.01 -2.14 -8.18
CA TYR A 102 9.03 -0.94 -7.35
C TYR A 102 9.51 -1.27 -5.93
N ALA A 103 8.96 -2.31 -5.32
CA ALA A 103 9.33 -2.71 -3.96
C ALA A 103 10.78 -3.14 -3.87
N GLN A 104 11.28 -3.83 -4.88
CA GLN A 104 12.68 -4.26 -4.91
C GLN A 104 13.65 -3.09 -5.03
N LYS A 105 13.27 -2.07 -5.78
CA LYS A 105 14.12 -0.88 -5.95
C LYS A 105 14.13 0.03 -4.75
N THR A 106 12.99 0.17 -4.08
CA THR A 106 12.83 1.18 -3.02
C THR A 106 12.79 0.59 -1.62
N GLU A 107 12.71 -0.72 -1.52
CA GLU A 107 12.51 -1.45 -0.26
C GLU A 107 11.25 -1.03 0.51
N ILE A 108 10.26 -0.51 -0.20
CA ILE A 108 8.98 -0.18 0.40
C ILE A 108 8.21 -1.47 0.68
N PRO A 109 7.75 -1.69 1.92
CA PRO A 109 6.97 -2.87 2.24
C PRO A 109 5.66 -2.92 1.44
N VAL A 110 5.40 -4.08 0.82
CA VAL A 110 4.15 -4.34 0.14
C VAL A 110 3.45 -5.45 0.88
N ILE A 111 2.28 -5.14 1.42
CA ILE A 111 1.54 -6.00 2.32
C ILE A 111 0.19 -6.34 1.68
N GLU A 112 -0.16 -7.61 1.69
CA GLU A 112 -1.43 -8.08 1.18
C GLU A 112 -2.34 -8.46 2.33
N ILE A 113 -3.59 -7.98 2.29
CA ILE A 113 -4.59 -8.36 3.28
C ILE A 113 -5.74 -9.11 2.60
N PRO A 114 -6.34 -10.10 3.30
CA PRO A 114 -7.40 -10.91 2.70
C PRO A 114 -8.67 -10.13 2.42
N PHE A 115 -9.44 -10.60 1.46
CA PHE A 115 -10.74 -10.00 1.12
C PHE A 115 -11.71 -10.00 2.29
N GLU A 116 -11.72 -11.08 3.07
CA GLU A 116 -12.63 -11.22 4.21
C GLU A 116 -12.29 -10.27 5.36
N MET A 117 -11.12 -9.67 5.32
CA MET A 117 -10.74 -8.71 6.35
C MET A 117 -11.71 -7.53 6.29
N PRO A 118 -12.34 -7.14 7.41
CA PRO A 118 -13.28 -6.02 7.40
C PRO A 118 -12.61 -4.76 6.85
N SER A 119 -13.40 -3.95 6.15
CA SER A 119 -12.93 -2.62 5.77
C SER A 119 -12.48 -1.90 7.03
N PHE A 120 -11.35 -1.20 6.96
CA PHE A 120 -10.88 -0.46 8.13
C PHE A 120 -11.93 0.55 8.53
N PRO A 121 -12.50 0.46 9.74
CA PRO A 121 -13.42 1.49 10.20
C PRO A 121 -12.66 2.83 10.25
N PRO A 122 -13.35 3.95 10.01
CA PRO A 122 -12.69 5.26 10.00
C PRO A 122 -11.86 5.55 11.25
N GLY A 123 -12.22 5.00 12.39
CA GLY A 123 -11.49 5.20 13.64
C GLY A 123 -10.30 4.28 13.84
N SER A 124 -10.24 3.13 13.15
CA SER A 124 -9.21 2.13 13.44
C SER A 124 -7.83 2.57 12.98
N LEU A 125 -7.74 3.34 11.90
CA LEU A 125 -6.46 3.82 11.39
C LEU A 125 -5.93 5.01 12.19
N ARG A 126 -6.76 5.66 12.98
CA ARG A 126 -6.34 6.78 13.82
C ARG A 126 -5.43 6.33 14.96
N PHE A 127 -5.49 5.07 15.34
CA PHE A 127 -4.59 4.53 16.36
C PHE A 127 -3.13 4.59 15.92
N PHE A 128 -2.89 4.54 14.62
CA PHE A 128 -1.53 4.64 14.09
C PHE A 128 -0.96 6.04 14.22
N LEU A 129 -1.84 7.03 14.31
CA LEU A 129 -1.48 8.44 14.29
C LEU A 129 -1.53 9.10 15.66
N ALA A 130 -2.03 8.40 16.65
CA ALA A 130 -2.21 8.94 17.99
C ALA A 130 -0.88 8.98 18.78
#